data_4e80533a5083d5c9656b023c42351175
#
_entry.id   4e80533a5083d5c9656b023c42351175
#
_cell.length_a   1.000
_cell.length_b   1.000
_cell.length_c   1.000
_cell.angle_alpha   90.00
_cell.angle_beta   90.00
_cell.angle_gamma   90.00
#
_symmetry.space_group_name_H-M   'P 1'
#
loop_
_entity.id
_entity.type
_entity.pdbx_description
1 polymer ?
#
loop_
_entity_poly.entity_id
_entity_poly.type
_entity_poly.pdbx_seq_one_letter_code
_entity_poly.pdbx_strand_id
1 'polypeptide(L)'
;MDLLQNITALCKRRGIIYPNSEIYGGIGGFFDYGPVGVEMKNNLKRYWWKNIVDRRENVVGIDGAIITHPKVWEASGHIENFGDEVVECKKCHQRFRPEDITDKCSNCGNTEFTEPRSYNLLFETQVGVLEDSKMKTYLRGEACQTIYLDFKNVLDSTRQQIPFGIAQIGKAFRNEVTPNRLTFRTREFEQWDLQFFVHPSEMEKWFEYWKEERMKFYKEIYRKHENLRLTQHPKEKLAFYAKDAYDIEYLAPWGWAETEGIHWRGDYDLTQHSKFSGKDLSYLDPNTGERYIPNIVETSGGVDRTLLMLLFDAYEEEKLPNGEMRTVLKIHKDIAAYKAAVFPLVSNKPEIMQKAREIFEYLSNDNKVIWDARGNIGKRYRYQDEIGTPFCITVDYETLENNTVTVRDRDTMEQKRVKIEDLDEALN
;
A
#
# COMPACT_ATOMS: atom_id res chain seq x y z
N MET A 1 25.67 -1.89 6.95
CA MET A 1 24.44 -1.30 7.47
C MET A 1 23.31 -2.32 7.27
N ASP A 2 22.33 -2.36 8.16
CA ASP A 2 21.12 -3.19 7.98
C ASP A 2 20.33 -2.69 6.75
N LEU A 3 19.70 -3.59 6.01
CA LEU A 3 18.91 -3.28 4.81
C LEU A 3 17.82 -2.22 5.11
N LEU A 4 17.17 -2.27 6.26
CA LEU A 4 16.20 -1.27 6.69
C LEU A 4 16.83 0.13 6.78
N GLN A 5 18.04 0.24 7.31
CA GLN A 5 18.78 1.52 7.40
C GLN A 5 19.15 2.06 6.02
N ASN A 6 19.60 1.18 5.11
CA ASN A 6 19.92 1.54 3.73
C ASN A 6 18.70 2.08 2.99
N ILE A 7 17.56 1.38 3.09
CA ILE A 7 16.28 1.79 2.49
C ILE A 7 15.80 3.11 3.11
N THR A 8 15.86 3.27 4.44
CA THR A 8 15.46 4.51 5.11
C THR A 8 16.28 5.71 4.62
N ALA A 9 17.60 5.53 4.51
CA ALA A 9 18.49 6.56 3.98
C ALA A 9 18.22 6.88 2.50
N LEU A 10 17.97 5.86 1.68
CA LEU A 10 17.61 6.01 0.27
C LEU A 10 16.28 6.77 0.13
N CYS A 11 15.26 6.37 0.89
CA CYS A 11 13.93 7.00 0.88
C CYS A 11 14.03 8.51 1.15
N LYS A 12 14.76 8.89 2.19
CA LYS A 12 14.96 10.30 2.53
C LYS A 12 15.76 11.05 1.45
N ARG A 13 16.88 10.46 0.98
CA ARG A 13 17.75 11.09 -0.03
C ARG A 13 17.06 11.26 -1.40
N ARG A 14 16.17 10.34 -1.78
CA ARG A 14 15.53 10.31 -3.09
C ARG A 14 14.08 10.77 -3.11
N GLY A 15 13.58 11.30 -2.00
CA GLY A 15 12.23 11.85 -1.93
C GLY A 15 11.14 10.79 -2.06
N ILE A 16 11.33 9.65 -1.43
CA ILE A 16 10.34 8.58 -1.39
C ILE A 16 9.49 8.71 -0.13
N ILE A 17 10.10 8.67 1.05
CA ILE A 17 9.40 8.77 2.33
C ILE A 17 10.18 9.72 3.25
N TYR A 18 9.44 10.60 3.94
CA TYR A 18 9.95 11.52 4.95
C TYR A 18 9.24 11.30 6.30
N PRO A 19 9.92 11.49 7.42
CA PRO A 19 9.23 11.67 8.71
C PRO A 19 8.32 12.90 8.64
N ASN A 20 7.06 12.74 9.07
CA ASN A 20 6.13 13.87 9.11
C ASN A 20 6.61 14.94 10.14
N SER A 21 6.42 16.21 9.82
CA SER A 21 6.69 17.35 10.70
C SER A 21 8.11 17.38 11.27
N GLU A 22 9.11 16.90 10.54
CA GLU A 22 10.50 16.73 10.98
C GLU A 22 11.10 18.05 11.52
N ILE A 23 10.72 19.19 10.94
CA ILE A 23 11.20 20.52 11.37
C ILE A 23 10.79 20.90 12.81
N TYR A 24 9.77 20.22 13.35
CA TYR A 24 9.29 20.37 14.73
C TYR A 24 9.66 19.17 15.62
N GLY A 25 10.59 18.32 15.17
CA GLY A 25 10.97 17.10 15.88
C GLY A 25 10.18 15.87 15.51
N GLY A 26 9.16 16.00 14.65
CA GLY A 26 8.34 14.91 14.16
C GLY A 26 7.31 14.36 15.15
N ILE A 27 6.38 13.58 14.66
CA ILE A 27 5.46 12.77 15.46
C ILE A 27 5.63 11.30 15.03
N GLY A 28 5.98 10.41 15.97
CA GLY A 28 6.20 8.99 15.67
C GLY A 28 4.98 8.33 15.02
N GLY A 29 5.22 7.55 13.98
CA GLY A 29 4.17 6.80 13.28
C GLY A 29 3.40 7.58 12.23
N PHE A 30 3.86 8.77 11.85
CA PHE A 30 3.33 9.54 10.72
C PHE A 30 4.44 9.80 9.71
N PHE A 31 4.13 9.62 8.44
CA PHE A 31 5.09 9.78 7.35
C PHE A 31 4.47 10.54 6.18
N ASP A 32 5.29 11.31 5.48
CA ASP A 32 4.95 11.99 4.25
C ASP A 32 5.60 11.26 3.06
N TYR A 33 4.88 11.12 1.96
CA TYR A 33 5.45 10.65 0.71
C TYR A 33 5.99 11.83 -0.08
N GLY A 34 7.28 11.77 -0.42
CA GLY A 34 7.91 12.77 -1.27
C GLY A 34 7.54 12.61 -2.76
N PRO A 35 8.10 13.45 -3.65
CA PRO A 35 7.72 13.48 -5.07
C PRO A 35 7.88 12.15 -5.80
N VAL A 36 8.87 11.34 -5.45
CA VAL A 36 9.06 10.00 -6.03
C VAL A 36 8.11 8.99 -5.37
N GLY A 37 8.01 9.02 -4.05
CA GLY A 37 7.19 8.07 -3.30
C GLY A 37 5.70 8.18 -3.58
N VAL A 38 5.17 9.41 -3.75
CA VAL A 38 3.74 9.61 -4.05
C VAL A 38 3.37 9.02 -5.41
N GLU A 39 4.26 9.12 -6.41
CA GLU A 39 4.02 8.52 -7.73
C GLU A 39 4.04 6.98 -7.64
N MET A 40 5.02 6.40 -6.95
CA MET A 40 5.07 4.94 -6.71
C MET A 40 3.81 4.45 -6.01
N LYS A 41 3.38 5.15 -4.96
CA LYS A 41 2.18 4.82 -4.19
C LYS A 41 0.91 4.91 -5.03
N ASN A 42 0.77 5.95 -5.84
CA ASN A 42 -0.37 6.13 -6.73
C ASN A 42 -0.39 5.07 -7.85
N ASN A 43 0.77 4.70 -8.39
CA ASN A 43 0.88 3.64 -9.38
C ASN A 43 0.53 2.27 -8.79
N LEU A 44 1.00 1.96 -7.57
CA LEU A 44 0.64 0.74 -6.86
C LEU A 44 -0.87 0.65 -6.61
N LYS A 45 -1.51 1.75 -6.15
CA LYS A 45 -2.96 1.81 -5.96
C LYS A 45 -3.72 1.60 -7.27
N ARG A 46 -3.26 2.22 -8.35
CA ARG A 46 -3.84 2.09 -9.68
C ARG A 46 -3.70 0.67 -10.23
N TYR A 47 -2.53 0.04 -10.01
CA TYR A 47 -2.28 -1.34 -10.39
C TYR A 47 -3.22 -2.31 -9.64
N TRP A 48 -3.40 -2.13 -8.33
CA TRP A 48 -4.35 -2.88 -7.53
C TRP A 48 -5.80 -2.67 -8.01
N TRP A 49 -6.21 -1.40 -8.21
CA TRP A 49 -7.56 -1.07 -8.66
C TRP A 49 -7.88 -1.69 -10.01
N LYS A 50 -6.97 -1.61 -10.94
CA LYS A 50 -7.09 -2.26 -12.26
C LYS A 50 -7.25 -3.77 -12.14
N ASN A 51 -6.53 -4.41 -11.21
CA ASN A 51 -6.58 -5.85 -11.00
C ASN A 51 -7.89 -6.29 -10.31
N ILE A 52 -8.38 -5.52 -9.34
CA ILE A 52 -9.52 -5.91 -8.50
C ILE A 52 -10.84 -5.38 -9.06
N VAL A 53 -10.89 -4.15 -9.55
CA VAL A 53 -12.14 -3.50 -9.97
C VAL A 53 -12.29 -3.51 -11.49
N ASP A 54 -11.36 -2.90 -12.23
CA ASP A 54 -11.57 -2.63 -13.67
C ASP A 54 -11.65 -3.90 -14.53
N ARG A 55 -10.95 -4.98 -14.12
CA ARG A 55 -10.90 -6.25 -14.86
C ARG A 55 -11.99 -7.25 -14.47
N ARG A 56 -12.91 -6.87 -13.56
CA ARG A 56 -13.94 -7.78 -13.03
C ARG A 56 -15.32 -7.17 -13.20
N GLU A 57 -16.22 -7.92 -13.82
CA GLU A 57 -17.61 -7.48 -14.03
C GLU A 57 -18.44 -7.46 -12.75
N ASN A 58 -18.00 -8.23 -11.74
CA ASN A 58 -18.70 -8.42 -10.47
C ASN A 58 -17.98 -7.76 -9.29
N VAL A 59 -17.18 -6.74 -9.52
CA VAL A 59 -16.60 -5.90 -8.47
C VAL A 59 -16.80 -4.43 -8.80
N VAL A 60 -17.29 -3.67 -7.84
CA VAL A 60 -17.47 -2.22 -7.95
C VAL A 60 -16.69 -1.48 -6.87
N GLY A 61 -16.38 -0.22 -7.11
CA GLY A 61 -15.64 0.60 -6.17
C GLY A 61 -16.51 1.61 -5.43
N ILE A 62 -16.13 1.92 -4.19
CA ILE A 62 -16.67 3.07 -3.44
C ILE A 62 -15.53 3.90 -2.84
N ASP A 63 -15.85 5.10 -2.39
CA ASP A 63 -14.97 5.95 -1.57
C ASP A 63 -15.74 6.37 -0.30
N GLY A 64 -15.56 5.59 0.77
CA GLY A 64 -16.26 5.77 2.03
C GLY A 64 -15.64 6.86 2.90
N ALA A 65 -16.49 7.61 3.63
CA ALA A 65 -16.06 8.63 4.57
C ALA A 65 -15.18 8.07 5.69
N ILE A 66 -14.15 8.85 6.09
CA ILE A 66 -13.26 8.50 7.21
C ILE A 66 -13.99 8.57 8.55
N ILE A 67 -14.82 9.59 8.72
CA ILE A 67 -15.61 9.80 9.94
C ILE A 67 -17.02 9.27 9.68
N THR A 68 -17.46 8.34 10.53
CA THR A 68 -18.77 7.71 10.46
C THR A 68 -19.54 7.91 11.76
N HIS A 69 -20.80 7.56 11.77
CA HIS A 69 -21.63 7.61 12.98
C HIS A 69 -21.02 6.68 14.06
N PRO A 70 -20.92 7.10 15.35
CA PRO A 70 -20.26 6.30 16.41
C PRO A 70 -20.84 4.90 16.59
N LYS A 71 -22.14 4.70 16.33
CA LYS A 71 -22.78 3.39 16.35
C LYS A 71 -22.18 2.37 15.37
N VAL A 72 -21.47 2.82 14.35
CA VAL A 72 -20.76 1.92 13.43
C VAL A 72 -19.70 1.12 14.19
N TRP A 73 -18.95 1.79 15.06
CA TRP A 73 -17.88 1.20 15.85
C TRP A 73 -18.40 0.38 17.05
N GLU A 74 -19.59 0.71 17.54
CA GLU A 74 -20.32 -0.14 18.50
C GLU A 74 -20.80 -1.43 17.81
N ALA A 75 -21.50 -1.31 16.69
CA ALA A 75 -22.06 -2.45 15.96
C ALA A 75 -21.00 -3.43 15.48
N SER A 76 -19.91 -2.91 14.94
CA SER A 76 -18.77 -3.72 14.49
C SER A 76 -17.94 -4.34 15.63
N GLY A 77 -18.20 -3.96 16.90
CA GLY A 77 -17.46 -4.45 18.07
C GLY A 77 -16.10 -3.80 18.30
N HIS A 78 -15.70 -2.78 17.52
CA HIS A 78 -14.40 -2.13 17.64
C HIS A 78 -14.25 -1.36 18.96
N ILE A 79 -15.31 -0.79 19.50
CA ILE A 79 -15.22 -0.08 20.79
C ILE A 79 -14.81 -1.04 21.91
N GLU A 80 -15.28 -2.28 21.88
CA GLU A 80 -15.05 -3.26 22.93
C GLU A 80 -13.78 -4.10 22.69
N ASN A 81 -13.49 -4.46 21.43
CA ASN A 81 -12.51 -5.50 21.10
C ASN A 81 -11.30 -5.01 20.29
N PHE A 82 -11.31 -3.76 19.81
CA PHE A 82 -10.20 -3.21 19.02
C PHE A 82 -9.17 -2.57 19.94
N GLY A 83 -8.59 -3.37 20.78
CA GLY A 83 -7.63 -2.96 21.78
C GLY A 83 -6.31 -3.69 21.66
N ASP A 84 -5.32 -3.14 22.33
CA ASP A 84 -4.01 -3.73 22.51
C ASP A 84 -3.53 -3.51 23.94
N GLU A 85 -2.48 -4.17 24.35
CA GLU A 85 -1.90 -4.02 25.68
C GLU A 85 -0.67 -3.13 25.64
N VAL A 86 -0.47 -2.33 26.68
CA VAL A 86 0.71 -1.48 26.86
C VAL A 86 1.31 -1.66 28.23
N VAL A 87 2.63 -1.74 28.29
CA VAL A 87 3.43 -1.66 29.49
C VAL A 87 4.37 -0.45 29.41
N GLU A 88 4.69 0.13 30.55
CA GLU A 88 5.58 1.28 30.65
C GLU A 88 6.84 0.93 31.46
N CYS A 89 8.02 1.31 30.95
CA CYS A 89 9.26 1.16 31.69
C CYS A 89 9.24 2.10 32.91
N LYS A 90 9.39 1.55 34.12
CA LYS A 90 9.33 2.34 35.37
C LYS A 90 10.45 3.39 35.51
N LYS A 91 11.53 3.29 34.71
CA LYS A 91 12.66 4.21 34.77
C LYS A 91 12.61 5.36 33.76
N CYS A 92 12.31 5.07 32.49
CA CYS A 92 12.35 6.07 31.43
C CYS A 92 10.97 6.40 30.83
N HIS A 93 9.91 5.77 31.34
CA HIS A 93 8.53 5.95 30.92
C HIS A 93 8.26 5.65 29.45
N GLN A 94 9.20 4.99 28.76
CA GLN A 94 8.96 4.50 27.39
C GLN A 94 7.93 3.36 27.45
N ARG A 95 7.00 3.41 26.52
CA ARG A 95 5.90 2.44 26.39
C ARG A 95 6.21 1.42 25.32
N PHE A 96 5.76 0.18 25.57
CA PHE A 96 5.96 -0.98 24.70
C PHE A 96 4.70 -1.84 24.69
N ARG A 97 4.55 -2.66 23.67
CA ARG A 97 3.69 -3.83 23.77
C ARG A 97 4.38 -4.91 24.61
N PRO A 98 3.66 -5.71 25.39
CA PRO A 98 4.27 -6.79 26.17
C PRO A 98 5.16 -7.72 25.35
N GLU A 99 4.71 -8.07 24.12
CA GLU A 99 5.45 -8.96 23.21
C GLU A 99 6.72 -8.35 22.60
N ASP A 100 6.85 -7.03 22.59
CA ASP A 100 8.04 -6.33 22.09
C ASP A 100 9.18 -6.27 23.14
N ILE A 101 8.91 -6.70 24.39
CA ILE A 101 9.89 -6.73 25.47
C ILE A 101 10.51 -8.13 25.54
N THR A 102 11.83 -8.19 25.44
CA THR A 102 12.58 -9.43 25.70
C THR A 102 12.89 -9.54 27.19
N ASP A 103 13.97 -8.93 27.67
CA ASP A 103 14.39 -8.97 29.08
C ASP A 103 14.50 -7.59 29.71
N LYS A 104 14.70 -6.57 28.90
CA LYS A 104 15.00 -5.19 29.36
C LYS A 104 14.49 -4.13 28.40
N CYS A 105 14.27 -2.95 28.93
CA CYS A 105 13.92 -1.77 28.15
C CYS A 105 14.99 -1.45 27.10
N SER A 106 14.63 -1.43 25.84
CA SER A 106 15.52 -1.13 24.71
C SER A 106 16.08 0.29 24.76
N ASN A 107 15.39 1.22 25.46
CA ASN A 107 15.82 2.61 25.59
C ASN A 107 16.81 2.86 26.72
N CYS A 108 16.64 2.23 27.89
CA CYS A 108 17.45 2.56 29.08
C CYS A 108 18.02 1.35 29.83
N GLY A 109 17.75 0.11 29.35
CA GLY A 109 18.27 -1.11 29.93
C GLY A 109 17.61 -1.55 31.25
N ASN A 110 16.56 -0.85 31.73
CA ASN A 110 15.83 -1.23 32.95
C ASN A 110 15.01 -2.50 32.72
N THR A 111 14.84 -3.31 33.75
CA THR A 111 14.08 -4.59 33.70
C THR A 111 12.68 -4.50 34.34
N GLU A 112 12.36 -3.36 34.97
CA GLU A 112 11.09 -3.17 35.64
C GLU A 112 10.09 -2.42 34.76
N PHE A 113 8.89 -3.05 34.60
CA PHE A 113 7.78 -2.50 33.82
C PHE A 113 6.52 -2.44 34.69
N THR A 114 5.53 -1.66 34.25
CA THR A 114 4.18 -1.67 34.84
C THR A 114 3.45 -2.95 34.44
N GLU A 115 2.37 -3.28 35.18
CA GLU A 115 1.40 -4.26 34.70
C GLU A 115 0.81 -3.82 33.35
N PRO A 116 0.48 -4.78 32.46
CA PRO A 116 -0.20 -4.50 31.20
C PRO A 116 -1.51 -3.75 31.42
N ARG A 117 -1.78 -2.77 30.57
CA ARG A 117 -3.02 -2.02 30.55
C ARG A 117 -3.60 -2.04 29.13
N SER A 118 -4.87 -2.43 29.01
CA SER A 118 -5.58 -2.38 27.74
C SER A 118 -5.89 -0.94 27.33
N TYR A 119 -5.79 -0.66 26.04
CA TYR A 119 -6.19 0.62 25.44
C TYR A 119 -6.84 0.37 24.06
N ASN A 120 -7.75 1.25 23.65
CA ASN A 120 -8.39 1.12 22.34
C ASN A 120 -7.54 1.81 21.27
N LEU A 121 -7.43 1.17 20.09
CA LEU A 121 -6.67 1.67 18.95
C LEU A 121 -7.39 2.77 18.15
N LEU A 122 -8.69 2.98 18.36
CA LEU A 122 -9.43 4.03 17.66
C LEU A 122 -8.97 5.43 18.09
N PHE A 123 -8.74 6.31 17.13
CA PHE A 123 -8.57 7.74 17.38
C PHE A 123 -9.91 8.39 17.63
N GLU A 124 -10.12 8.95 18.81
CA GLU A 124 -11.29 9.73 19.15
C GLU A 124 -11.24 11.11 18.52
N THR A 125 -12.39 11.60 18.06
CA THR A 125 -12.60 12.95 17.57
C THR A 125 -14.00 13.44 17.91
N GLN A 126 -14.30 14.69 17.56
CA GLN A 126 -15.60 15.31 17.81
C GLN A 126 -16.13 15.99 16.56
N VAL A 127 -17.41 15.86 16.32
CA VAL A 127 -18.14 16.56 15.25
C VAL A 127 -19.15 17.50 15.88
N GLY A 128 -19.19 18.73 15.41
CA GLY A 128 -20.01 19.83 15.94
C GLY A 128 -19.15 21.01 16.37
N VAL A 129 -19.68 22.22 16.24
CA VAL A 129 -18.97 23.50 16.53
C VAL A 129 -19.21 24.02 17.93
N LEU A 130 -20.34 23.72 18.52
CA LEU A 130 -20.70 24.20 19.88
C LEU A 130 -20.43 23.11 20.91
N GLU A 131 -19.92 23.50 22.09
CA GLU A 131 -19.51 22.55 23.14
C GLU A 131 -20.65 21.63 23.59
N ASP A 132 -21.88 22.16 23.66
CA ASP A 132 -23.09 21.45 24.07
C ASP A 132 -23.69 20.53 22.99
N SER A 133 -23.23 20.67 21.74
CA SER A 133 -23.72 19.89 20.59
C SER A 133 -22.64 18.99 19.98
N LYS A 134 -21.45 18.88 20.57
CA LYS A 134 -20.37 18.03 20.10
C LYS A 134 -20.73 16.54 20.24
N MET A 135 -20.69 15.85 19.14
CA MET A 135 -20.82 14.40 19.12
C MET A 135 -19.44 13.74 19.08
N LYS A 136 -19.15 12.91 20.08
CA LYS A 136 -17.95 12.06 20.08
C LYS A 136 -18.06 11.05 18.94
N THR A 137 -17.01 10.89 18.17
CA THR A 137 -16.88 9.90 17.13
C THR A 137 -15.42 9.48 16.98
N TYR A 138 -15.09 8.76 15.91
CA TYR A 138 -13.78 8.16 15.72
C TYR A 138 -13.31 8.32 14.26
N LEU A 139 -11.99 8.43 14.07
CA LEU A 139 -11.37 8.17 12.77
C LEU A 139 -11.40 6.66 12.54
N ARG A 140 -11.72 6.20 11.34
CA ARG A 140 -11.85 4.76 11.06
C ARG A 140 -10.53 4.01 11.29
N GLY A 141 -10.60 2.90 12.03
CA GLY A 141 -9.46 2.01 12.27
C GLY A 141 -9.18 1.05 11.12
N GLU A 142 -10.17 0.90 10.21
CA GLU A 142 -10.11 0.06 9.01
C GLU A 142 -11.03 0.59 7.91
N ALA A 143 -10.81 0.18 6.67
CA ALA A 143 -11.54 0.71 5.53
C ALA A 143 -12.86 -0.04 5.23
N CYS A 144 -13.08 -1.24 5.76
CA CYS A 144 -14.19 -2.12 5.37
C CYS A 144 -15.58 -1.65 5.84
N GLN A 145 -15.70 -0.98 6.99
CA GLN A 145 -17.00 -0.75 7.63
C GLN A 145 -17.99 0.02 6.75
N THR A 146 -17.54 1.03 6.01
CA THR A 146 -18.40 1.77 5.07
C THR A 146 -18.93 0.90 3.93
N ILE A 147 -18.23 -0.16 3.57
CA ILE A 147 -18.69 -1.11 2.55
C ILE A 147 -19.97 -1.83 3.01
N TYR A 148 -20.02 -2.24 4.28
CA TYR A 148 -21.20 -2.92 4.84
C TYR A 148 -22.39 -1.97 4.99
N LEU A 149 -22.12 -0.71 5.38
CA LEU A 149 -23.16 0.31 5.50
C LEU A 149 -23.83 0.60 4.15
N ASP A 150 -23.04 0.63 3.09
CA ASP A 150 -23.48 0.95 1.73
C ASP A 150 -23.88 -0.28 0.90
N PHE A 151 -23.85 -1.49 1.48
CA PHE A 151 -24.17 -2.73 0.77
C PHE A 151 -25.49 -2.65 -0.02
N LYS A 152 -26.57 -2.19 0.62
CA LYS A 152 -27.87 -2.03 -0.05
C LYS A 152 -27.87 -0.91 -1.09
N ASN A 153 -27.25 0.22 -0.77
CA ASN A 153 -27.15 1.35 -1.70
C ASN A 153 -26.43 0.94 -2.99
N VAL A 154 -25.37 0.14 -2.85
CA VAL A 154 -24.59 -0.37 -3.98
C VAL A 154 -25.42 -1.36 -4.80
N LEU A 155 -26.07 -2.34 -4.15
CA LEU A 155 -26.97 -3.29 -4.83
C LEU A 155 -28.04 -2.58 -5.65
N ASP A 156 -28.72 -1.62 -5.04
CA ASP A 156 -29.85 -0.94 -5.66
C ASP A 156 -29.42 -0.02 -6.81
N SER A 157 -28.19 0.52 -6.75
CA SER A 157 -27.68 1.48 -7.75
C SER A 157 -26.90 0.86 -8.90
N THR A 158 -26.36 -0.36 -8.75
CA THR A 158 -25.41 -0.94 -9.72
C THR A 158 -25.92 -2.16 -10.47
N ARG A 159 -27.08 -2.70 -10.13
CA ARG A 159 -27.65 -3.95 -10.68
C ARG A 159 -26.76 -5.18 -10.44
N GLN A 160 -25.86 -5.12 -9.47
CA GLN A 160 -25.04 -6.27 -9.11
C GLN A 160 -25.88 -7.38 -8.47
N GLN A 161 -25.46 -8.62 -8.68
CA GLN A 161 -26.06 -9.80 -8.06
C GLN A 161 -24.96 -10.58 -7.34
N ILE A 162 -25.31 -11.28 -6.28
CA ILE A 162 -24.37 -12.17 -5.59
C ILE A 162 -24.02 -13.36 -6.48
N PRO A 163 -22.73 -13.72 -6.67
CA PRO A 163 -21.57 -13.19 -5.95
C PRO A 163 -20.98 -11.90 -6.55
N PHE A 164 -20.79 -10.88 -5.71
CA PHE A 164 -20.12 -9.65 -6.14
C PHE A 164 -19.31 -9.03 -5.00
N GLY A 165 -18.39 -8.13 -5.36
CA GLY A 165 -17.52 -7.43 -4.44
C GLY A 165 -17.69 -5.91 -4.43
N ILE A 166 -17.44 -5.31 -3.28
CA ILE A 166 -17.29 -3.86 -3.13
C ILE A 166 -15.89 -3.58 -2.61
N ALA A 167 -15.15 -2.75 -3.34
CA ALA A 167 -13.77 -2.42 -3.05
C ALA A 167 -13.59 -0.94 -2.73
N GLN A 168 -12.62 -0.61 -1.90
CA GLN A 168 -12.15 0.77 -1.70
C GLN A 168 -10.66 0.83 -1.39
N ILE A 169 -10.08 2.00 -1.60
CA ILE A 169 -8.75 2.36 -1.11
C ILE A 169 -8.91 3.64 -0.29
N GLY A 170 -8.41 3.64 0.95
CA GLY A 170 -8.54 4.85 1.74
C GLY A 170 -7.72 4.83 3.02
N LYS A 171 -7.60 5.98 3.64
CA LYS A 171 -6.88 6.14 4.90
C LYS A 171 -7.60 5.48 6.06
N ALA A 172 -6.81 4.85 6.94
CA ALA A 172 -7.23 4.33 8.23
C ALA A 172 -6.24 4.77 9.32
N PHE A 173 -6.67 4.72 10.57
CA PHE A 173 -5.95 5.31 11.69
C PHE A 173 -5.97 4.36 12.89
N ARG A 174 -4.79 4.06 13.43
CA ARG A 174 -4.66 3.24 14.65
C ARG A 174 -3.71 3.91 15.62
N ASN A 175 -4.16 4.19 16.83
CA ASN A 175 -3.35 4.84 17.85
C ASN A 175 -2.29 3.90 18.43
N GLU A 176 -1.38 3.45 17.59
CA GLU A 176 -0.32 2.51 17.90
C GLU A 176 0.60 3.04 19.01
N VAL A 177 0.92 2.20 20.00
CA VAL A 177 1.85 2.56 21.08
C VAL A 177 3.27 2.70 20.56
N THR A 178 3.73 1.71 19.78
CA THR A 178 5.10 1.62 19.29
C THR A 178 5.14 1.58 17.75
N PRO A 179 4.91 2.71 17.06
CA PRO A 179 5.16 2.78 15.64
C PRO A 179 6.62 2.43 15.35
N ASN A 180 6.88 1.57 14.38
CA ASN A 180 8.24 1.14 14.09
C ASN A 180 8.40 0.67 12.63
N ARG A 181 9.65 0.42 12.23
CA ARG A 181 10.02 -0.18 10.94
C ARG A 181 9.51 0.64 9.75
N LEU A 182 9.80 1.96 9.79
CA LEU A 182 9.37 2.92 8.75
C LEU A 182 7.84 2.87 8.58
N THR A 183 7.33 2.65 7.36
CA THR A 183 5.89 2.61 7.07
C THR A 183 5.24 1.24 7.32
N PHE A 184 5.89 0.31 8.00
CA PHE A 184 5.31 -1.00 8.31
C PHE A 184 4.23 -0.92 9.40
N ARG A 185 4.51 -0.18 10.50
CA ARG A 185 3.56 0.06 11.59
C ARG A 185 3.47 1.55 11.88
N THR A 186 2.38 2.15 11.44
CA THR A 186 2.12 3.59 11.49
C THR A 186 0.78 3.88 12.14
N ARG A 187 0.57 5.13 12.56
CA ARG A 187 -0.69 5.60 13.14
C ARG A 187 -1.69 6.08 12.09
N GLU A 188 -1.20 6.52 10.96
CA GLU A 188 -1.97 6.85 9.77
C GLU A 188 -1.40 6.03 8.62
N PHE A 189 -2.24 5.30 7.88
CA PHE A 189 -1.85 4.46 6.75
C PHE A 189 -2.95 4.43 5.71
N GLU A 190 -2.65 3.92 4.55
CA GLU A 190 -3.63 3.68 3.50
C GLU A 190 -3.84 2.19 3.32
N GLN A 191 -5.10 1.78 3.22
CA GLN A 191 -5.53 0.40 3.12
C GLN A 191 -6.35 0.24 1.86
N TRP A 192 -6.11 -0.80 1.09
CA TRP A 192 -7.06 -1.32 0.14
C TRP A 192 -7.88 -2.44 0.77
N ASP A 193 -9.12 -2.53 0.37
CA ASP A 193 -10.07 -3.41 1.00
C ASP A 193 -11.10 -3.87 -0.03
N LEU A 194 -11.33 -5.18 -0.11
CA LEU A 194 -12.38 -5.80 -0.89
C LEU A 194 -13.22 -6.66 0.03
N GLN A 195 -14.51 -6.42 0.03
CA GLN A 195 -15.50 -7.27 0.67
C GLN A 195 -16.32 -7.97 -0.41
N PHE A 196 -16.15 -9.29 -0.53
CA PHE A 196 -16.79 -10.10 -1.57
C PHE A 196 -17.95 -10.89 -0.98
N PHE A 197 -19.16 -10.54 -1.39
CA PHE A 197 -20.42 -11.07 -0.88
C PHE A 197 -20.83 -12.32 -1.66
N VAL A 198 -21.12 -13.41 -0.94
CA VAL A 198 -21.39 -14.72 -1.51
C VAL A 198 -22.59 -15.40 -0.84
N HIS A 199 -23.20 -16.36 -1.53
CA HIS A 199 -24.17 -17.24 -0.90
C HIS A 199 -23.46 -18.10 0.17
N PRO A 200 -24.09 -18.34 1.35
CA PRO A 200 -23.45 -19.10 2.44
C PRO A 200 -22.90 -20.47 2.03
N SER A 201 -23.58 -21.17 1.11
CA SER A 201 -23.14 -22.49 0.62
C SER A 201 -21.92 -22.44 -0.33
N GLU A 202 -21.57 -21.28 -0.87
CA GLU A 202 -20.43 -21.10 -1.79
C GLU A 202 -19.20 -20.48 -1.11
N MET A 203 -19.27 -20.22 0.19
CA MET A 203 -18.25 -19.49 0.92
C MET A 203 -16.85 -20.12 0.81
N GLU A 204 -16.73 -21.43 0.99
CA GLU A 204 -15.46 -22.15 0.89
C GLU A 204 -14.82 -21.99 -0.50
N LYS A 205 -15.61 -22.16 -1.56
CA LYS A 205 -15.18 -21.99 -2.95
C LYS A 205 -14.58 -20.61 -3.20
N TRP A 206 -15.27 -19.55 -2.73
CA TRP A 206 -14.82 -18.18 -2.95
C TRP A 206 -13.67 -17.76 -2.03
N PHE A 207 -13.56 -18.36 -0.85
CA PHE A 207 -12.43 -18.17 0.03
C PHE A 207 -11.15 -18.74 -0.58
N GLU A 208 -11.19 -19.98 -1.13
CA GLU A 208 -10.05 -20.55 -1.85
C GLU A 208 -9.68 -19.72 -3.09
N TYR A 209 -10.68 -19.32 -3.88
CA TYR A 209 -10.48 -18.48 -5.07
C TYR A 209 -9.71 -17.19 -4.73
N TRP A 210 -10.12 -16.47 -3.67
CA TRP A 210 -9.46 -15.22 -3.31
C TRP A 210 -8.06 -15.44 -2.73
N LYS A 211 -7.78 -16.52 -2.03
CA LYS A 211 -6.42 -16.86 -1.61
C LYS A 211 -5.47 -17.01 -2.82
N GLU A 212 -5.91 -17.74 -3.84
CA GLU A 212 -5.12 -17.95 -5.06
C GLU A 212 -4.92 -16.64 -5.86
N GLU A 213 -5.98 -15.89 -6.09
CA GLU A 213 -5.94 -14.64 -6.86
C GLU A 213 -5.09 -13.57 -6.16
N ARG A 214 -5.17 -13.47 -4.83
CA ARG A 214 -4.33 -12.52 -4.11
C ARG A 214 -2.85 -12.92 -4.13
N MET A 215 -2.54 -14.18 -3.93
CA MET A 215 -1.17 -14.68 -4.06
C MET A 215 -0.61 -14.46 -5.47
N LYS A 216 -1.41 -14.66 -6.51
CA LYS A 216 -1.03 -14.38 -7.90
C LYS A 216 -0.69 -12.90 -8.10
N PHE A 217 -1.53 -11.98 -7.60
CA PHE A 217 -1.26 -10.54 -7.65
C PHE A 217 0.08 -10.19 -7.02
N TYR A 218 0.40 -10.73 -5.84
CA TYR A 218 1.68 -10.47 -5.19
C TYR A 218 2.86 -11.04 -5.97
N LYS A 219 2.71 -12.21 -6.58
CA LYS A 219 3.75 -12.78 -7.47
C LYS A 219 3.96 -11.96 -8.75
N GLU A 220 2.96 -11.23 -9.22
CA GLU A 220 3.14 -10.33 -10.37
C GLU A 220 4.01 -9.12 -10.03
N ILE A 221 3.91 -8.57 -8.82
CA ILE A 221 4.60 -7.33 -8.44
C ILE A 221 5.93 -7.53 -7.71
N TYR A 222 6.15 -8.68 -7.06
CA TYR A 222 7.42 -9.02 -6.40
C TYR A 222 8.30 -9.87 -7.30
N ARG A 223 9.61 -9.66 -7.22
CA ARG A 223 10.63 -10.40 -7.98
C ARG A 223 11.08 -11.68 -7.27
N LYS A 224 11.19 -11.63 -5.93
CA LYS A 224 11.71 -12.71 -5.07
C LYS A 224 10.55 -13.52 -4.52
N HIS A 225 10.00 -14.41 -5.36
CA HIS A 225 8.82 -15.21 -5.00
C HIS A 225 9.06 -16.16 -3.82
N GLU A 226 10.32 -16.56 -3.59
CA GLU A 226 10.76 -17.33 -2.43
C GLU A 226 10.57 -16.59 -1.10
N ASN A 227 10.44 -15.27 -1.14
CA ASN A 227 10.16 -14.42 -0.01
C ASN A 227 8.65 -14.20 0.23
N LEU A 228 7.77 -14.86 -0.52
CA LEU A 228 6.32 -14.83 -0.34
C LEU A 228 5.82 -16.15 0.22
N ARG A 229 4.89 -16.06 1.17
CA ARG A 229 4.15 -17.23 1.63
C ARG A 229 2.71 -16.88 2.00
N LEU A 230 1.85 -17.91 2.02
CA LEU A 230 0.50 -17.86 2.56
C LEU A 230 0.52 -18.61 3.91
N THR A 231 0.10 -17.94 4.97
CA THR A 231 0.14 -18.49 6.34
C THR A 231 -1.25 -18.47 6.96
N GLN A 232 -1.74 -19.63 7.40
CA GLN A 232 -3.03 -19.73 8.12
C GLN A 232 -2.88 -19.25 9.56
N HIS A 233 -3.86 -18.51 10.04
CA HIS A 233 -3.93 -18.11 11.44
C HIS A 233 -4.27 -19.30 12.34
N PRO A 234 -3.59 -19.47 13.48
CA PRO A 234 -4.04 -20.38 14.53
C PRO A 234 -5.43 -19.98 15.01
N LYS A 235 -6.28 -20.96 15.30
CA LYS A 235 -7.69 -20.72 15.68
C LYS A 235 -7.83 -19.77 16.89
N GLU A 236 -6.91 -19.85 17.83
CA GLU A 236 -6.85 -19.01 19.03
C GLU A 236 -6.44 -17.55 18.75
N LYS A 237 -5.95 -17.25 17.55
CA LYS A 237 -5.55 -15.90 17.11
C LYS A 237 -6.52 -15.28 16.11
N LEU A 238 -7.58 -15.99 15.76
CA LEU A 238 -8.59 -15.44 14.85
C LEU A 238 -9.27 -14.22 15.47
N ALA A 239 -9.51 -13.21 14.65
CA ALA A 239 -10.36 -12.10 15.04
C ALA A 239 -11.76 -12.61 15.41
N PHE A 240 -12.44 -11.96 16.34
CA PHE A 240 -13.72 -12.40 16.91
C PHE A 240 -14.84 -12.59 15.86
N TYR A 241 -14.72 -11.98 14.70
CA TYR A 241 -15.65 -12.09 13.58
C TYR A 241 -15.25 -13.15 12.53
N ALA A 242 -14.02 -13.63 12.55
CA ALA A 242 -13.49 -14.51 11.49
C ALA A 242 -13.67 -16.00 11.86
N LYS A 243 -14.10 -16.81 10.88
CA LYS A 243 -14.16 -18.28 10.99
C LYS A 243 -12.84 -18.94 10.56
N ASP A 244 -12.12 -18.31 9.62
CA ASP A 244 -10.79 -18.69 9.15
C ASP A 244 -10.08 -17.45 8.60
N ALA A 245 -8.75 -17.45 8.62
CA ALA A 245 -7.95 -16.35 8.12
C ALA A 245 -6.58 -16.84 7.62
N TYR A 246 -6.10 -16.18 6.57
CA TYR A 246 -4.76 -16.36 6.01
C TYR A 246 -4.11 -15.01 5.80
N ASP A 247 -2.79 -14.94 6.02
CA ASP A 247 -1.98 -13.79 5.64
C ASP A 247 -1.09 -14.13 4.45
N ILE A 248 -0.99 -13.19 3.52
CA ILE A 248 0.12 -13.15 2.58
C ILE A 248 1.24 -12.38 3.27
N GLU A 249 2.36 -13.06 3.48
CA GLU A 249 3.53 -12.51 4.16
C GLU A 249 4.71 -12.40 3.20
N TYR A 250 5.53 -11.36 3.42
CA TYR A 250 6.83 -11.16 2.78
C TYR A 250 7.96 -11.29 3.79
N LEU A 251 9.07 -11.93 3.41
CA LEU A 251 10.26 -12.05 4.26
C LEU A 251 11.04 -10.73 4.29
N ALA A 252 10.71 -9.89 5.27
CA ALA A 252 11.37 -8.63 5.55
C ALA A 252 12.67 -8.82 6.34
N PRO A 253 13.53 -7.79 6.49
CA PRO A 253 14.77 -7.87 7.27
C PRO A 253 14.60 -8.33 8.71
N TRP A 254 13.42 -8.22 9.27
CA TRP A 254 13.09 -8.62 10.65
C TRP A 254 12.27 -9.93 10.73
N GLY A 255 12.14 -10.67 9.64
CA GLY A 255 11.35 -11.89 9.55
C GLY A 255 10.07 -11.73 8.73
N TRP A 256 9.21 -12.74 8.76
CA TRP A 256 7.96 -12.76 8.02
C TRP A 256 7.04 -11.62 8.47
N ALA A 257 6.49 -10.91 7.53
CA ALA A 257 5.72 -9.68 7.72
C ALA A 257 4.46 -9.72 6.86
N GLU A 258 3.32 -9.63 7.51
CA GLU A 258 2.00 -9.54 6.88
C GLU A 258 1.91 -8.34 5.94
N THR A 259 1.46 -8.57 4.72
CA THR A 259 1.15 -7.55 3.71
C THR A 259 -0.34 -7.44 3.41
N GLU A 260 -1.06 -8.57 3.44
CA GLU A 260 -2.49 -8.64 3.20
C GLU A 260 -3.11 -9.80 3.98
N GLY A 261 -4.25 -9.55 4.62
CA GLY A 261 -5.08 -10.56 5.26
C GLY A 261 -6.22 -11.00 4.34
N ILE A 262 -6.55 -12.29 4.36
CA ILE A 262 -7.70 -12.88 3.66
C ILE A 262 -8.54 -13.58 4.71
N HIS A 263 -9.77 -13.09 4.94
CA HIS A 263 -10.60 -13.51 6.06
C HIS A 263 -11.94 -14.10 5.60
N TRP A 264 -12.30 -15.21 6.20
CA TRP A 264 -13.67 -15.72 6.18
C TRP A 264 -14.48 -15.03 7.27
N ARG A 265 -15.11 -13.90 6.96
CA ARG A 265 -15.87 -13.10 7.94
C ARG A 265 -17.27 -13.68 8.22
N GLY A 266 -17.83 -14.46 7.29
CA GLY A 266 -19.20 -14.95 7.39
C GLY A 266 -20.21 -13.82 7.23
N ASP A 267 -21.28 -13.85 8.02
CA ASP A 267 -22.39 -12.89 7.99
C ASP A 267 -22.37 -11.88 9.14
N TYR A 268 -21.29 -11.88 9.93
CA TYR A 268 -21.18 -11.11 11.17
C TYR A 268 -21.51 -9.62 10.98
N ASP A 269 -20.82 -8.94 10.07
CA ASP A 269 -20.92 -7.48 9.92
C ASP A 269 -22.32 -7.06 9.48
N LEU A 270 -22.89 -7.68 8.46
CA LEU A 270 -24.23 -7.37 7.99
C LEU A 270 -25.29 -7.68 9.06
N THR A 271 -25.12 -8.76 9.82
CA THR A 271 -26.01 -9.12 10.92
C THR A 271 -25.95 -8.08 12.04
N GLN A 272 -24.76 -7.64 12.46
CA GLN A 272 -24.59 -6.65 13.49
C GLN A 272 -25.13 -5.29 13.07
N HIS A 273 -24.82 -4.83 11.85
CA HIS A 273 -25.34 -3.56 11.34
C HIS A 273 -26.86 -3.61 11.14
N SER A 274 -27.44 -4.73 10.74
CA SER A 274 -28.90 -4.91 10.70
C SER A 274 -29.50 -4.74 12.10
N LYS A 275 -28.93 -5.41 13.09
CA LYS A 275 -29.41 -5.36 14.49
C LYS A 275 -29.33 -3.96 15.09
N PHE A 276 -28.20 -3.27 14.94
CA PHE A 276 -27.98 -1.94 15.55
C PHE A 276 -28.70 -0.81 14.82
N SER A 277 -28.92 -0.94 13.53
CA SER A 277 -29.63 0.08 12.72
C SER A 277 -31.14 -0.15 12.65
N GLY A 278 -31.61 -1.38 12.89
CA GLY A 278 -33.00 -1.80 12.61
C GLY A 278 -33.33 -1.90 11.13
N LYS A 279 -32.32 -1.89 10.23
CA LYS A 279 -32.47 -2.02 8.78
C LYS A 279 -32.20 -3.44 8.33
N ASP A 280 -32.99 -3.95 7.39
CA ASP A 280 -32.79 -5.27 6.78
C ASP A 280 -31.64 -5.20 5.74
N LEU A 281 -30.50 -5.83 6.03
CA LEU A 281 -29.36 -5.98 5.12
C LEU A 281 -29.34 -7.37 4.44
N SER A 282 -30.41 -8.15 4.51
CA SER A 282 -30.51 -9.42 3.78
C SER A 282 -30.58 -9.19 2.27
N TYR A 283 -30.12 -10.16 1.50
CA TYR A 283 -30.26 -10.22 0.05
C TYR A 283 -31.47 -11.08 -0.33
N LEU A 284 -32.27 -10.63 -1.27
CA LEU A 284 -33.30 -11.44 -1.93
C LEU A 284 -32.78 -11.84 -3.31
N ASP A 285 -32.51 -13.09 -3.51
CA ASP A 285 -32.06 -13.59 -4.82
C ASP A 285 -33.23 -13.51 -5.85
N PRO A 286 -33.08 -12.72 -6.91
CA PRO A 286 -34.12 -12.54 -7.90
C PRO A 286 -34.42 -13.81 -8.73
N ASN A 287 -33.47 -14.76 -8.77
CA ASN A 287 -33.62 -15.98 -9.56
C ASN A 287 -34.33 -17.12 -8.80
N THR A 288 -34.04 -17.21 -7.48
CA THR A 288 -34.57 -18.31 -6.64
C THR A 288 -35.71 -17.86 -5.72
N GLY A 289 -35.79 -16.55 -5.43
CA GLY A 289 -36.70 -16.01 -4.42
C GLY A 289 -36.23 -16.26 -2.99
N GLU A 290 -35.02 -16.81 -2.79
CA GLU A 290 -34.44 -17.07 -1.48
C GLU A 290 -33.99 -15.74 -0.82
N ARG A 291 -34.24 -15.63 0.48
CA ARG A 291 -33.76 -14.49 1.29
C ARG A 291 -32.73 -14.98 2.30
N TYR A 292 -31.55 -14.36 2.29
CA TYR A 292 -30.46 -14.71 3.21
C TYR A 292 -29.57 -13.50 3.50
N ILE A 293 -28.78 -13.58 4.58
CA ILE A 293 -27.68 -12.63 4.83
C ILE A 293 -26.45 -13.21 4.13
N PRO A 294 -25.81 -12.47 3.20
CA PRO A 294 -24.62 -12.95 2.49
C PRO A 294 -23.46 -13.23 3.45
N ASN A 295 -22.67 -14.24 3.15
CA ASN A 295 -21.36 -14.40 3.74
C ASN A 295 -20.33 -13.53 3.01
N ILE A 296 -19.23 -13.18 3.68
CA ILE A 296 -18.25 -12.24 3.19
C ILE A 296 -16.87 -12.86 3.22
N VAL A 297 -16.18 -12.83 2.08
CA VAL A 297 -14.72 -13.00 1.97
C VAL A 297 -14.11 -11.62 1.92
N GLU A 298 -13.26 -11.32 2.87
CA GLU A 298 -12.47 -10.09 2.88
C GLU A 298 -11.08 -10.35 2.30
N THR A 299 -10.57 -9.41 1.50
CA THR A 299 -9.14 -9.27 1.24
C THR A 299 -8.72 -7.84 1.56
N SER A 300 -7.85 -7.68 2.53
CA SER A 300 -7.48 -6.37 3.06
C SER A 300 -5.99 -6.24 3.25
N GLY A 301 -5.37 -5.24 2.62
CA GLY A 301 -3.93 -5.04 2.66
C GLY A 301 -3.51 -3.58 2.87
N GLY A 302 -2.31 -3.41 3.44
CA GLY A 302 -1.72 -2.09 3.65
C GLY A 302 -0.98 -1.61 2.40
N VAL A 303 -1.42 -0.50 1.78
CA VAL A 303 -0.71 0.12 0.65
C VAL A 303 0.72 0.48 1.05
N ASP A 304 0.87 1.10 2.22
CA ASP A 304 2.16 1.56 2.76
C ASP A 304 3.09 0.39 3.08
N ARG A 305 2.55 -0.71 3.65
CA ARG A 305 3.29 -1.96 3.91
C ARG A 305 3.75 -2.60 2.61
N THR A 306 2.85 -2.76 1.64
CA THR A 306 3.17 -3.37 0.35
C THR A 306 4.25 -2.57 -0.38
N LEU A 307 4.15 -1.23 -0.39
CA LEU A 307 5.18 -0.39 -1.01
C LEU A 307 6.54 -0.55 -0.30
N LEU A 308 6.55 -0.62 1.04
CA LEU A 308 7.79 -0.85 1.79
C LEU A 308 8.41 -2.21 1.45
N MET A 309 7.61 -3.28 1.37
CA MET A 309 8.10 -4.60 1.00
C MET A 309 8.62 -4.61 -0.45
N LEU A 310 7.96 -3.90 -1.38
CA LEU A 310 8.45 -3.71 -2.75
C LEU A 310 9.81 -3.01 -2.78
N LEU A 311 10.05 -2.04 -1.90
CA LEU A 311 11.36 -1.40 -1.78
C LEU A 311 12.45 -2.39 -1.29
N PHE A 312 12.13 -3.29 -0.34
CA PHE A 312 13.05 -4.35 0.08
C PHE A 312 13.31 -5.38 -1.02
N ASP A 313 12.26 -5.77 -1.74
CA ASP A 313 12.35 -6.71 -2.86
C ASP A 313 13.23 -6.17 -3.99
N ALA A 314 13.07 -4.88 -4.30
CA ALA A 314 13.69 -4.21 -5.42
C ALA A 314 15.12 -3.71 -5.16
N TYR A 315 15.50 -3.51 -3.89
CA TYR A 315 16.80 -2.93 -3.55
C TYR A 315 17.94 -3.90 -3.82
N GLU A 316 18.93 -3.44 -4.60
CA GLU A 316 20.17 -4.16 -4.87
C GLU A 316 21.37 -3.22 -4.85
N GLU A 317 22.51 -3.73 -4.39
CA GLU A 317 23.83 -3.10 -4.50
C GLU A 317 24.70 -3.98 -5.42
N GLU A 318 25.02 -3.48 -6.59
CA GLU A 318 25.76 -4.19 -7.62
C GLU A 318 27.18 -3.66 -7.75
N LYS A 319 28.17 -4.54 -7.79
CA LYS A 319 29.55 -4.17 -8.11
C LYS A 319 29.75 -4.12 -9.60
N LEU A 320 30.04 -2.93 -10.13
CA LEU A 320 30.31 -2.73 -11.55
C LEU A 320 31.70 -3.27 -11.96
N PRO A 321 31.94 -3.53 -13.26
CA PRO A 321 33.24 -3.98 -13.76
C PRO A 321 34.41 -3.06 -13.43
N ASN A 322 34.15 -1.75 -13.29
CA ASN A 322 35.14 -0.74 -12.88
C ASN A 322 35.39 -0.71 -11.37
N GLY A 323 34.76 -1.60 -10.58
CA GLY A 323 34.89 -1.71 -9.13
C GLY A 323 33.98 -0.75 -8.31
N GLU A 324 33.24 0.12 -8.96
CA GLU A 324 32.28 1.01 -8.30
C GLU A 324 31.01 0.26 -7.85
N MET A 325 30.39 0.72 -6.78
CA MET A 325 29.09 0.20 -6.33
C MET A 325 27.94 0.99 -6.96
N ARG A 326 26.97 0.27 -7.48
CA ARG A 326 25.71 0.79 -8.01
C ARG A 326 24.57 0.41 -7.09
N THR A 327 23.85 1.38 -6.57
CA THR A 327 22.57 1.14 -5.88
C THR A 327 21.44 1.24 -6.92
N VAL A 328 20.57 0.24 -6.96
CA VAL A 328 19.45 0.20 -7.89
C VAL A 328 18.18 -0.31 -7.21
N LEU A 329 17.04 0.31 -7.54
CA LEU A 329 15.70 -0.20 -7.21
C LEU A 329 15.11 -0.87 -8.45
N LYS A 330 15.14 -2.20 -8.49
CA LYS A 330 14.52 -2.99 -9.58
C LYS A 330 13.02 -3.20 -9.32
N ILE A 331 12.32 -2.12 -9.04
CA ILE A 331 10.87 -2.13 -8.79
C ILE A 331 10.11 -2.44 -10.08
N HIS A 332 8.94 -3.08 -9.95
CA HIS A 332 8.06 -3.39 -11.08
C HIS A 332 7.81 -2.14 -11.95
N LYS A 333 7.91 -2.27 -13.26
CA LYS A 333 7.88 -1.13 -14.20
C LYS A 333 6.60 -0.28 -14.10
N ASP A 334 5.46 -0.92 -13.85
CA ASP A 334 4.17 -0.23 -13.71
C ASP A 334 3.97 0.43 -12.33
N ILE A 335 4.86 0.15 -11.37
CA ILE A 335 4.85 0.75 -10.02
C ILE A 335 5.94 1.82 -9.90
N ALA A 336 6.97 1.79 -10.73
CA ALA A 336 8.01 2.81 -10.78
C ALA A 336 7.41 4.23 -10.87
N ALA A 337 8.05 5.21 -10.23
CA ALA A 337 7.56 6.59 -10.19
C ALA A 337 7.43 7.21 -11.59
N TYR A 338 8.36 6.87 -12.47
CA TYR A 338 8.43 7.36 -13.85
C TYR A 338 8.61 6.19 -14.81
N LYS A 339 7.93 6.25 -15.95
CA LYS A 339 8.09 5.28 -17.05
C LYS A 339 9.47 5.36 -17.68
N ALA A 340 9.94 6.60 -17.89
CA ALA A 340 11.26 6.86 -18.47
C ALA A 340 11.84 8.18 -17.98
N ALA A 341 13.16 8.34 -18.16
CA ALA A 341 13.87 9.61 -18.00
C ALA A 341 14.42 10.08 -19.35
N VAL A 342 14.32 11.37 -19.66
CA VAL A 342 14.85 11.96 -20.91
C VAL A 342 16.02 12.88 -20.58
N PHE A 343 17.15 12.64 -21.21
CA PHE A 343 18.40 13.39 -21.03
C PHE A 343 18.95 13.93 -22.35
N PRO A 344 19.33 15.22 -22.42
CA PRO A 344 20.30 15.65 -23.43
C PRO A 344 21.68 15.11 -23.03
N LEU A 345 22.46 14.54 -23.93
CA LEU A 345 23.82 14.09 -23.63
C LEU A 345 24.67 15.21 -23.02
N VAL A 346 24.56 16.39 -23.61
CA VAL A 346 25.23 17.61 -23.18
C VAL A 346 24.24 18.78 -23.11
N SER A 347 24.38 19.63 -22.09
CA SER A 347 23.47 20.78 -21.87
C SER A 347 23.91 22.08 -22.54
N ASN A 348 25.12 22.11 -23.10
CA ASN A 348 25.68 23.31 -23.74
C ASN A 348 25.49 23.34 -25.28
N LYS A 349 24.69 22.44 -25.86
CA LYS A 349 24.33 22.39 -27.27
C LYS A 349 22.83 22.61 -27.41
N PRO A 350 22.42 23.81 -27.95
CA PRO A 350 21.00 24.16 -28.06
C PRO A 350 20.17 23.16 -28.88
N GLU A 351 20.70 22.61 -29.96
CA GLU A 351 20.01 21.68 -30.85
C GLU A 351 19.69 20.35 -30.12
N ILE A 352 20.64 19.80 -29.35
CA ILE A 352 20.43 18.61 -28.55
C ILE A 352 19.42 18.87 -27.43
N MET A 353 19.52 20.02 -26.79
CA MET A 353 18.57 20.43 -25.75
C MET A 353 17.15 20.56 -26.29
N GLN A 354 16.99 21.21 -27.44
CA GLN A 354 15.69 21.36 -28.07
C GLN A 354 15.10 20.00 -28.47
N LYS A 355 15.88 19.17 -29.17
CA LYS A 355 15.43 17.84 -29.58
C LYS A 355 15.03 16.95 -28.37
N ALA A 356 15.80 17.01 -27.29
CA ALA A 356 15.45 16.30 -26.07
C ALA A 356 14.17 16.82 -25.41
N ARG A 357 13.89 18.15 -25.50
CA ARG A 357 12.63 18.73 -25.03
C ARG A 357 11.44 18.26 -25.86
N GLU A 358 11.57 18.23 -27.17
CA GLU A 358 10.53 17.71 -28.09
C GLU A 358 10.16 16.27 -27.73
N ILE A 359 11.17 15.40 -27.48
CA ILE A 359 10.95 14.01 -27.10
C ILE A 359 10.32 13.92 -25.70
N PHE A 360 10.77 14.72 -24.73
CA PHE A 360 10.18 14.78 -23.40
C PHE A 360 8.70 15.20 -23.47
N GLU A 361 8.37 16.25 -24.21
CA GLU A 361 7.01 16.74 -24.39
C GLU A 361 6.12 15.69 -25.07
N TYR A 362 6.62 15.06 -26.13
CA TYR A 362 5.92 13.95 -26.80
C TYR A 362 5.55 12.82 -25.84
N LEU A 363 6.53 12.28 -25.12
CA LEU A 363 6.30 11.17 -24.20
C LEU A 363 5.45 11.56 -22.98
N SER A 364 5.47 12.83 -22.59
CA SER A 364 4.71 13.33 -21.42
C SER A 364 3.21 13.39 -21.66
N ASN A 365 2.72 13.27 -22.90
CA ASN A 365 1.29 13.25 -23.20
C ASN A 365 0.60 12.02 -22.61
N ASP A 366 1.25 10.85 -22.69
CA ASP A 366 0.64 9.56 -22.31
C ASP A 366 1.37 8.89 -21.14
N ASN A 367 2.57 9.35 -20.77
CA ASN A 367 3.40 8.73 -19.77
C ASN A 367 3.92 9.74 -18.74
N LYS A 368 4.10 9.29 -17.51
CA LYS A 368 4.86 10.05 -16.52
C LYS A 368 6.36 9.88 -16.81
N VAL A 369 6.99 10.90 -17.34
CA VAL A 369 8.43 10.92 -17.64
C VAL A 369 9.14 12.00 -16.83
N ILE A 370 10.44 11.85 -16.59
CA ILE A 370 11.25 12.83 -15.87
C ILE A 370 12.32 13.42 -16.80
N TRP A 371 12.51 14.72 -16.70
CA TRP A 371 13.56 15.46 -17.36
C TRP A 371 14.75 15.69 -16.44
N ASP A 372 15.97 15.42 -16.91
CA ASP A 372 17.18 15.84 -16.20
C ASP A 372 18.30 16.25 -17.19
N ALA A 373 18.80 17.47 -17.02
CA ALA A 373 19.93 18.02 -17.77
C ALA A 373 21.11 18.43 -16.87
N ARG A 374 21.06 18.11 -15.56
CA ARG A 374 22.05 18.54 -14.58
C ARG A 374 23.21 17.57 -14.45
N GLY A 375 24.42 18.09 -14.34
CA GLY A 375 25.62 17.28 -14.15
C GLY A 375 25.98 16.42 -15.38
N ASN A 376 26.81 15.41 -15.19
CA ASN A 376 27.19 14.47 -16.25
C ASN A 376 26.19 13.33 -16.40
N ILE A 377 26.21 12.67 -17.55
CA ILE A 377 25.26 11.60 -17.91
C ILE A 377 25.32 10.42 -16.93
N GLY A 378 26.49 10.05 -16.43
CA GLY A 378 26.64 8.94 -15.48
C GLY A 378 25.94 9.21 -14.14
N LYS A 379 25.97 10.48 -13.65
CA LYS A 379 25.24 10.87 -12.43
C LYS A 379 23.74 10.82 -12.63
N ARG A 380 23.23 11.16 -13.84
CA ARG A 380 21.82 11.08 -14.16
C ARG A 380 21.33 9.64 -14.20
N TYR A 381 22.08 8.72 -14.81
CA TYR A 381 21.77 7.30 -14.79
C TYR A 381 21.73 6.75 -13.36
N ARG A 382 22.73 7.05 -12.52
CA ARG A 382 22.75 6.63 -11.10
C ARG A 382 21.56 7.14 -10.32
N TYR A 383 21.14 8.39 -10.58
CA TYR A 383 19.95 8.96 -9.94
C TYR A 383 18.69 8.17 -10.32
N GLN A 384 18.53 7.82 -11.60
CA GLN A 384 17.38 7.06 -12.07
C GLN A 384 17.41 5.60 -11.59
N ASP A 385 18.58 4.98 -11.52
CA ASP A 385 18.76 3.65 -10.94
C ASP A 385 18.28 3.63 -9.48
N GLU A 386 18.65 4.62 -8.68
CA GLU A 386 18.27 4.72 -7.26
C GLU A 386 16.78 5.02 -7.02
N ILE A 387 16.07 5.62 -7.96
CA ILE A 387 14.62 5.84 -7.89
C ILE A 387 13.81 4.82 -8.69
N GLY A 388 14.48 3.85 -9.32
CA GLY A 388 13.85 2.73 -9.99
C GLY A 388 13.20 3.04 -11.33
N THR A 389 13.63 4.10 -12.05
CA THR A 389 13.12 4.39 -13.41
C THR A 389 13.57 3.33 -14.39
N PRO A 390 12.66 2.59 -15.06
CA PRO A 390 13.03 1.44 -15.88
C PRO A 390 13.84 1.81 -17.13
N PHE A 391 13.58 2.95 -17.75
CA PHE A 391 14.23 3.35 -18.99
C PHE A 391 14.83 4.74 -18.89
N CYS A 392 16.03 4.91 -19.49
CA CYS A 392 16.66 6.20 -19.65
C CYS A 392 16.93 6.47 -21.14
N ILE A 393 16.38 7.57 -21.65
CA ILE A 393 16.48 7.99 -23.05
C ILE A 393 17.52 9.09 -23.13
N THR A 394 18.59 8.86 -23.91
CA THR A 394 19.65 9.85 -24.14
C THR A 394 19.59 10.36 -25.56
N VAL A 395 19.48 11.69 -25.67
CA VAL A 395 19.52 12.43 -26.95
C VAL A 395 20.93 12.97 -27.14
N ASP A 396 21.57 12.64 -28.22
CA ASP A 396 22.98 12.91 -28.54
C ASP A 396 23.18 13.47 -29.93
N TYR A 397 24.43 13.56 -30.39
CA TYR A 397 24.76 14.10 -31.73
C TYR A 397 24.18 13.27 -32.87
N GLU A 398 24.24 11.92 -32.74
CA GLU A 398 23.69 11.02 -33.73
C GLU A 398 22.17 11.13 -33.86
N THR A 399 21.49 11.53 -32.78
CA THR A 399 20.03 11.80 -32.81
C THR A 399 19.67 12.91 -33.83
N LEU A 400 20.54 13.93 -33.97
CA LEU A 400 20.30 15.03 -34.91
C LEU A 400 20.48 14.60 -36.37
N GLU A 401 21.26 13.55 -36.60
CA GLU A 401 21.56 13.06 -37.95
C GLU A 401 20.52 12.06 -38.47
N ASN A 402 20.06 11.14 -37.60
CA ASN A 402 19.27 9.99 -38.05
C ASN A 402 17.94 9.78 -37.29
N ASN A 403 17.53 10.74 -36.42
CA ASN A 403 16.32 10.63 -35.59
C ASN A 403 16.22 9.37 -34.72
N THR A 404 17.35 8.91 -34.20
CA THR A 404 17.40 7.81 -33.22
C THR A 404 17.89 8.30 -31.87
N VAL A 405 17.54 7.61 -30.79
CA VAL A 405 17.98 7.89 -29.41
C VAL A 405 18.58 6.64 -28.78
N THR A 406 19.40 6.82 -27.77
CA THR A 406 19.87 5.68 -26.96
C THR A 406 18.86 5.44 -25.83
N VAL A 407 18.28 4.23 -25.77
CA VAL A 407 17.45 3.77 -24.67
C VAL A 407 18.27 2.81 -23.82
N ARG A 408 18.43 3.14 -22.52
CA ARG A 408 19.13 2.29 -21.55
C ARG A 408 18.11 1.62 -20.64
N ASP A 409 18.19 0.31 -20.57
CA ASP A 409 17.43 -0.50 -19.60
C ASP A 409 18.09 -0.46 -18.23
N ARG A 410 17.29 -0.26 -17.16
CA ARG A 410 17.76 -0.18 -15.77
C ARG A 410 18.34 -1.50 -15.29
N ASP A 411 17.69 -2.62 -15.59
CA ASP A 411 17.99 -3.91 -14.98
C ASP A 411 19.24 -4.57 -15.58
N THR A 412 19.38 -4.45 -16.89
CA THR A 412 20.52 -5.03 -17.65
C THR A 412 21.65 -4.03 -17.89
N MET A 413 21.39 -2.73 -17.80
CA MET A 413 22.25 -1.62 -18.23
C MET A 413 22.54 -1.61 -19.74
N GLU A 414 21.92 -2.47 -20.51
CA GLU A 414 22.07 -2.49 -21.96
C GLU A 414 21.57 -1.17 -22.55
N GLN A 415 22.25 -0.71 -23.58
CA GLN A 415 21.91 0.46 -24.34
C GLN A 415 21.63 0.08 -25.78
N LYS A 416 20.46 0.46 -26.28
CA LYS A 416 20.04 0.18 -27.65
C LYS A 416 19.70 1.47 -28.39
N ARG A 417 20.05 1.54 -29.66
CA ARG A 417 19.57 2.62 -30.54
C ARG A 417 18.15 2.31 -30.98
N VAL A 418 17.25 3.26 -30.76
CA VAL A 418 15.82 3.17 -31.08
C VAL A 418 15.42 4.41 -31.90
N LYS A 419 14.60 4.25 -32.91
CA LYS A 419 14.03 5.40 -33.63
C LYS A 419 13.05 6.14 -32.71
N ILE A 420 12.97 7.46 -32.84
CA ILE A 420 12.05 8.28 -32.03
C ILE A 420 10.59 7.86 -32.25
N GLU A 421 10.22 7.46 -33.45
CA GLU A 421 8.87 6.97 -33.81
C GLU A 421 8.49 5.64 -33.13
N ASP A 422 9.50 4.82 -32.74
CA ASP A 422 9.31 3.50 -32.12
C ASP A 422 9.40 3.55 -30.59
N LEU A 423 9.52 4.74 -29.97
CA LEU A 423 9.74 4.87 -28.52
C LEU A 423 8.60 4.29 -27.68
N ASP A 424 7.35 4.47 -28.11
CA ASP A 424 6.19 3.95 -27.35
C ASP A 424 6.23 2.41 -27.27
N GLU A 425 6.65 1.75 -28.35
CA GLU A 425 6.82 0.29 -28.39
C GLU A 425 8.02 -0.14 -27.55
N ALA A 426 9.13 0.59 -27.64
CA ALA A 426 10.38 0.26 -26.91
C ALA A 426 10.28 0.41 -25.38
N LEU A 427 9.32 1.22 -24.90
CA LEU A 427 9.09 1.46 -23.48
C LEU A 427 8.02 0.52 -22.87
N ASN A 428 7.38 -0.32 -23.64
CA ASN A 428 6.39 -1.30 -23.19
C ASN A 428 7.02 -2.67 -22.92
#